data_37203a7d5209adbc79bd53fbfd4cd3f2
#
_entry.id   37203a7d5209adbc79bd53fbfd4cd3f2
#
_cell.length_a   1.000
_cell.length_b   1.000
_cell.length_c   1.000
_cell.angle_alpha   90.00
_cell.angle_beta   90.00
_cell.angle_gamma   90.00
#
_symmetry.space_group_name_H-M   'P 1'
#
loop_
_entity.id
_entity.type
_entity.pdbx_description
1 polymer ?
#
loop_
_entity_poly.entity_id
_entity_poly.type
_entity_poly.pdbx_seq_one_letter_code
_entity_poly.pdbx_strand_id
1 'polypeptide(L)'
;MRITLTLRKWQKEAVKRSEQETQGIFLEALGGRGKTICALAIAKHKNAKKIIITNNRLSILEGWKDAIKIMNFDDDVACSIVTDRTLQNLIKKGEKFECDVLIIDEWQNMSSEKQTALYRKIKRKYTIGLSATPIRKKGQNFYPLEKTIFGFAIPNNKFDWQKTHGKMVYDPFTFSKEKWEDFRDYESYINNLPNFFRWEEIEEIENAVENNGFEIKFYPVNIETGNPEQLEKFRKLNLVTIDNDSVMAKQSFGRLTFERYLNQTGVAIDFPKLKPVNADTPLMLKLDGLIKRAPHDMLIVSKSKQIVNVIKERHPEIGIWTGDRQEGLDNQVVVATSQVLGVGVDGLQHKYQTIVILDPVDKDSGEYDDYRQLLWRITGSRQQHDVNVIEFYFKGE
;
A
#
# COMPACT_ATOMS: atom_id res chain seq x y z
N MET A 1 13.30 25.90 20.46
CA MET A 1 12.64 26.53 19.30
C MET A 1 11.30 25.83 19.09
N ARG A 2 10.17 26.52 19.33
CA ARG A 2 8.84 25.92 19.08
C ARG A 2 8.61 25.95 17.56
N ILE A 3 8.58 24.79 16.95
CA ILE A 3 8.19 24.67 15.53
C ILE A 3 6.70 24.96 15.46
N THR A 4 6.31 26.10 14.91
CA THR A 4 4.91 26.39 14.66
C THR A 4 4.51 25.64 13.38
N LEU A 5 3.83 24.52 13.56
CA LEU A 5 3.34 23.72 12.44
C LEU A 5 2.23 24.48 11.70
N THR A 6 2.47 24.79 10.42
CA THR A 6 1.43 25.36 9.55
C THR A 6 0.78 24.22 8.77
N LEU A 7 -0.53 24.04 8.97
CA LEU A 7 -1.31 23.07 8.21
C LEU A 7 -1.41 23.51 6.74
N ARG A 8 -1.30 22.54 5.84
CA ARG A 8 -1.54 22.71 4.41
C ARG A 8 -2.98 23.10 4.13
N LYS A 9 -3.25 23.64 2.95
CA LYS A 9 -4.60 24.08 2.56
C LYS A 9 -5.64 22.97 2.71
N TRP A 10 -5.37 21.80 2.15
CA TRP A 10 -6.26 20.65 2.23
C TRP A 10 -6.47 20.13 3.67
N GLN A 11 -5.44 20.18 4.52
CA GLN A 11 -5.56 19.80 5.93
C GLN A 11 -6.48 20.75 6.69
N LYS A 12 -6.38 22.06 6.42
CA LYS A 12 -7.29 23.06 7.00
C LYS A 12 -8.72 22.81 6.56
N GLU A 13 -8.93 22.47 5.29
CA GLU A 13 -10.26 22.16 4.77
C GLU A 13 -10.82 20.87 5.38
N ALA A 14 -10.01 19.82 5.52
CA ALA A 14 -10.40 18.58 6.19
C ALA A 14 -10.78 18.81 7.66
N VAL A 15 -10.01 19.64 8.38
CA VAL A 15 -10.35 20.05 9.76
C VAL A 15 -11.68 20.77 9.78
N LYS A 16 -11.90 21.76 8.92
CA LYS A 16 -13.16 22.49 8.81
C LYS A 16 -14.34 21.56 8.51
N ARG A 17 -14.20 20.64 7.55
CA ARG A 17 -15.24 19.66 7.23
C ARG A 17 -15.55 18.75 8.41
N SER A 18 -14.54 18.37 9.20
CA SER A 18 -14.74 17.55 10.40
C SER A 18 -15.62 18.24 11.47
N GLU A 19 -15.75 19.57 11.46
CA GLU A 19 -16.61 20.32 12.38
C GLU A 19 -18.08 19.93 12.22
N GLN A 20 -18.50 19.70 10.99
CA GLN A 20 -19.88 19.37 10.63
C GLN A 20 -20.23 17.91 10.97
N GLU A 21 -19.23 17.08 11.19
CA GLU A 21 -19.40 15.65 11.38
C GLU A 21 -19.35 15.27 12.86
N THR A 22 -20.35 14.52 13.29
CA THR A 22 -20.51 14.15 14.72
C THR A 22 -19.90 12.80 15.07
N GLN A 23 -19.81 11.86 14.12
CA GLN A 23 -19.40 10.48 14.38
C GLN A 23 -17.99 10.15 13.91
N GLY A 24 -17.56 10.74 12.82
CA GLY A 24 -16.25 10.49 12.27
C GLY A 24 -16.05 11.01 10.85
N ILE A 25 -14.85 10.83 10.32
CA ILE A 25 -14.44 11.23 8.97
C ILE A 25 -13.50 10.21 8.36
N PHE A 26 -13.66 9.94 7.07
CA PHE A 26 -12.65 9.29 6.24
C PHE A 26 -11.79 10.33 5.57
N LEU A 27 -10.47 10.15 5.63
CA LEU A 27 -9.50 10.97 4.92
C LEU A 27 -8.78 10.11 3.87
N GLU A 28 -9.02 10.41 2.62
CA GLU A 28 -8.28 9.88 1.50
C GLU A 28 -7.27 10.92 1.03
N ALA A 29 -6.00 10.58 1.09
CA ALA A 29 -4.93 11.38 0.52
C ALA A 29 -3.74 10.48 0.21
N LEU A 30 -2.97 10.85 -0.79
CA LEU A 30 -1.80 10.10 -1.23
C LEU A 30 -0.78 9.87 -0.10
N GLY A 31 0.13 8.92 -0.29
CA GLY A 31 1.25 8.69 0.62
C GLY A 31 2.13 9.93 0.79
N GLY A 32 2.68 10.16 1.98
CA GLY A 32 3.57 11.31 2.24
C GLY A 32 2.89 12.69 2.29
N ARG A 33 1.59 12.80 2.08
CA ARG A 33 0.86 14.09 2.05
C ARG A 33 0.46 14.64 3.43
N GLY A 34 0.85 13.96 4.51
CA GLY A 34 0.64 14.45 5.87
C GLY A 34 -0.73 14.11 6.46
N LYS A 35 -1.34 12.96 6.07
CA LYS A 35 -2.57 12.43 6.68
C LYS A 35 -2.48 12.33 8.20
N THR A 36 -1.34 11.84 8.71
CA THR A 36 -1.04 11.70 10.14
C THR A 36 -1.21 13.03 10.89
N ILE A 37 -0.61 14.09 10.36
CA ILE A 37 -0.72 15.45 10.92
C ILE A 37 -2.17 15.96 10.83
N CYS A 38 -2.85 15.70 9.71
CA CYS A 38 -4.24 16.09 9.53
C CYS A 38 -5.15 15.42 10.57
N ALA A 39 -4.99 14.12 10.80
CA ALA A 39 -5.77 13.38 11.80
C ALA A 39 -5.54 13.92 13.22
N LEU A 40 -4.29 14.19 13.58
CA LEU A 40 -3.97 14.80 14.88
C LEU A 40 -4.51 16.23 15.01
N ALA A 41 -4.50 17.01 13.93
CA ALA A 41 -5.09 18.35 13.91
C ALA A 41 -6.61 18.28 14.13
N ILE A 42 -7.31 17.33 13.51
CA ILE A 42 -8.73 17.08 13.75
C ILE A 42 -8.96 16.67 15.21
N ALA A 43 -8.17 15.74 15.74
CA ALA A 43 -8.29 15.31 17.14
C ALA A 43 -8.09 16.48 18.12
N LYS A 44 -7.12 17.35 17.84
CA LYS A 44 -6.87 18.58 18.63
C LYS A 44 -8.05 19.55 18.52
N HIS A 45 -8.59 19.74 17.31
CA HIS A 45 -9.75 20.59 17.07
C HIS A 45 -11.01 20.08 17.80
N LYS A 46 -11.17 18.75 17.89
CA LYS A 46 -12.25 18.10 18.67
C LYS A 46 -12.00 18.12 20.19
N ASN A 47 -10.97 18.80 20.68
CA ASN A 47 -10.58 18.87 22.10
C ASN A 47 -10.40 17.48 22.74
N ALA A 48 -9.85 16.51 22.01
CA ALA A 48 -9.64 15.15 22.48
C ALA A 48 -8.60 15.13 23.62
N LYS A 49 -8.97 14.52 24.75
CA LYS A 49 -8.07 14.27 25.89
C LYS A 49 -7.52 12.85 25.89
N LYS A 50 -8.21 11.92 25.23
CA LYS A 50 -7.76 10.55 25.08
C LYS A 50 -7.87 10.09 23.64
N ILE A 51 -6.74 9.78 23.03
CA ILE A 51 -6.62 9.39 21.63
C ILE A 51 -6.06 7.96 21.55
N ILE A 52 -6.74 7.09 20.82
CA ILE A 52 -6.21 5.77 20.46
C ILE A 52 -5.90 5.79 18.97
N ILE A 53 -4.67 5.43 18.62
CA ILE A 53 -4.17 5.35 17.24
C ILE A 53 -3.85 3.89 16.96
N THR A 54 -4.41 3.36 15.90
CA THR A 54 -4.18 1.97 15.51
C THR A 54 -3.77 1.87 14.04
N ASN A 55 -2.89 0.94 13.74
CA ASN A 55 -2.47 0.59 12.40
C ASN A 55 -2.05 -0.90 12.34
N ASN A 56 -1.80 -1.40 11.15
CA ASN A 56 -1.49 -2.82 10.95
C ASN A 56 -0.01 -3.20 11.14
N ARG A 57 0.91 -2.23 11.38
CA ARG A 57 2.37 -2.48 11.41
C ARG A 57 3.13 -1.69 12.47
N LEU A 58 4.12 -2.34 13.06
CA LEU A 58 5.00 -1.75 14.06
C LEU A 58 5.88 -0.62 13.51
N SER A 59 6.32 -0.72 12.26
CA SER A 59 7.23 0.27 11.63
C SER A 59 6.63 1.69 11.52
N ILE A 60 5.30 1.81 11.51
CA ILE A 60 4.60 3.09 11.41
C ILE A 60 4.50 3.80 12.78
N LEU A 61 4.69 3.06 13.88
CA LEU A 61 4.49 3.61 15.23
C LEU A 61 5.45 4.77 15.54
N GLU A 62 6.68 4.72 15.04
CA GLU A 62 7.66 5.81 15.27
C GLU A 62 7.22 7.09 14.56
N GLY A 63 6.76 7.01 13.31
CA GLY A 63 6.23 8.17 12.59
C GLY A 63 5.05 8.84 13.31
N TRP A 64 4.19 8.04 13.98
CA TRP A 64 3.12 8.57 14.82
C TRP A 64 3.64 9.25 16.07
N LYS A 65 4.65 8.68 16.75
CA LYS A 65 5.28 9.32 17.92
C LYS A 65 5.87 10.68 17.57
N ASP A 66 6.55 10.77 16.43
CA ASP A 66 7.15 12.02 15.98
C ASP A 66 6.08 13.06 15.60
N ALA A 67 5.00 12.62 14.93
CA ALA A 67 3.88 13.49 14.63
C ALA A 67 3.19 14.03 15.90
N ILE A 68 3.02 13.20 16.92
CA ILE A 68 2.46 13.63 18.23
C ILE A 68 3.34 14.70 18.87
N LYS A 69 4.68 14.51 18.87
CA LYS A 69 5.62 15.53 19.37
C LYS A 69 5.52 16.84 18.61
N ILE A 70 5.45 16.76 17.25
CA ILE A 70 5.31 17.94 16.38
C ILE A 70 4.00 18.69 16.68
N MET A 71 2.90 17.97 16.92
CA MET A 71 1.60 18.54 17.19
C MET A 71 1.51 19.26 18.54
N ASN A 72 2.47 18.98 19.45
CA ASN A 72 2.57 19.62 20.76
C ASN A 72 1.22 19.68 21.48
N PHE A 73 0.71 18.51 21.82
CA PHE A 73 -0.51 18.41 22.64
C PHE A 73 -0.23 18.91 24.07
N ASP A 74 -1.28 19.34 24.76
CA ASP A 74 -1.20 19.66 26.18
C ASP A 74 -0.86 18.41 27.00
N ASP A 75 -0.22 18.58 28.17
CA ASP A 75 0.26 17.48 29.01
C ASP A 75 -0.86 16.54 29.50
N ASP A 76 -2.12 17.01 29.50
CA ASP A 76 -3.30 16.24 29.86
C ASP A 76 -3.87 15.36 28.74
N VAL A 77 -3.29 15.40 27.53
CA VAL A 77 -3.71 14.59 26.40
C VAL A 77 -2.99 13.25 26.36
N ALA A 78 -3.72 12.18 26.61
CA ALA A 78 -3.20 10.81 26.54
C ALA A 78 -3.32 10.24 25.13
N CYS A 79 -2.18 9.96 24.48
CA CYS A 79 -2.11 9.30 23.18
C CYS A 79 -1.59 7.86 23.33
N SER A 80 -2.40 6.88 22.94
CA SER A 80 -2.01 5.48 22.91
C SER A 80 -1.86 5.01 21.47
N ILE A 81 -0.70 4.47 21.12
CA ILE A 81 -0.42 3.92 19.79
C ILE A 81 -0.30 2.41 19.90
N VAL A 82 -1.09 1.67 19.13
CA VAL A 82 -1.16 0.21 19.24
C VAL A 82 -1.39 -0.42 17.85
N THR A 83 -0.83 -1.63 17.63
CA THR A 83 -1.14 -2.33 16.37
C THR A 83 -2.55 -2.90 16.40
N ASP A 84 -3.19 -3.00 15.22
CA ASP A 84 -4.52 -3.64 15.06
C ASP A 84 -4.58 -5.02 15.71
N ARG A 85 -3.55 -5.83 15.50
CA ARG A 85 -3.50 -7.19 16.07
C ARG A 85 -3.46 -7.17 17.60
N THR A 86 -2.66 -6.30 18.17
CA THR A 86 -2.55 -6.16 19.64
C THR A 86 -3.88 -5.69 20.22
N LEU A 87 -4.46 -4.62 19.67
CA LEU A 87 -5.74 -4.07 20.13
C LEU A 87 -6.87 -5.10 20.03
N GLN A 88 -6.97 -5.80 18.90
CA GLN A 88 -7.97 -6.85 18.72
C GLN A 88 -7.81 -8.01 19.72
N ASN A 89 -6.57 -8.41 20.03
CA ASN A 89 -6.31 -9.47 21.01
C ASN A 89 -6.71 -9.04 22.44
N LEU A 90 -6.44 -7.80 22.81
CA LEU A 90 -6.83 -7.24 24.11
C LEU A 90 -8.37 -7.18 24.25
N ILE A 91 -9.06 -6.71 23.19
CA ILE A 91 -10.53 -6.69 23.16
C ILE A 91 -11.13 -8.09 23.25
N LYS A 92 -10.52 -9.09 22.58
CA LYS A 92 -10.97 -10.51 22.69
C LYS A 92 -10.78 -11.08 24.09
N LYS A 93 -9.77 -10.63 24.83
CA LYS A 93 -9.54 -10.99 26.24
C LYS A 93 -10.50 -10.29 27.20
N GLY A 94 -11.40 -9.45 26.72
CA GLY A 94 -12.40 -8.75 27.50
C GLY A 94 -11.97 -7.37 28.00
N GLU A 95 -10.82 -6.86 27.59
CA GLU A 95 -10.41 -5.51 27.95
C GLU A 95 -11.33 -4.47 27.30
N LYS A 96 -11.71 -3.45 28.08
CA LYS A 96 -12.58 -2.36 27.64
C LYS A 96 -11.75 -1.13 27.31
N PHE A 97 -12.00 -0.56 26.17
CA PHE A 97 -11.34 0.64 25.69
C PHE A 97 -12.33 1.79 25.57
N GLU A 98 -11.90 2.96 26.02
CA GLU A 98 -12.62 4.21 25.88
C GLU A 98 -11.66 5.31 25.46
N CYS A 99 -12.06 6.15 24.49
CA CYS A 99 -11.31 7.29 24.00
C CYS A 99 -12.25 8.41 23.53
N ASP A 100 -11.73 9.62 23.36
CA ASP A 100 -12.46 10.68 22.68
C ASP A 100 -12.36 10.48 21.17
N VAL A 101 -11.15 10.21 20.66
CA VAL A 101 -10.91 9.99 19.24
C VAL A 101 -10.19 8.66 19.01
N LEU A 102 -10.75 7.85 18.12
CA LEU A 102 -10.12 6.66 17.57
C LEU A 102 -9.61 6.98 16.16
N ILE A 103 -8.29 6.87 15.94
CA ILE A 103 -7.67 7.01 14.63
C ILE A 103 -7.31 5.63 14.12
N ILE A 104 -7.78 5.31 12.92
CA ILE A 104 -7.54 4.03 12.24
C ILE A 104 -6.72 4.33 10.99
N ASP A 105 -5.43 4.06 11.06
CA ASP A 105 -4.51 4.27 9.93
C ASP A 105 -4.52 3.06 9.01
N GLU A 106 -4.48 3.31 7.69
CA GLU A 106 -4.61 2.27 6.65
C GLU A 106 -5.86 1.40 6.87
N TRP A 107 -7.00 2.06 7.15
CA TRP A 107 -8.26 1.40 7.53
C TRP A 107 -8.77 0.39 6.51
N GLN A 108 -8.40 0.49 5.22
CA GLN A 108 -8.74 -0.49 4.19
C GLN A 108 -8.19 -1.90 4.48
N ASN A 109 -7.19 -2.02 5.35
CA ASN A 109 -6.67 -3.32 5.79
C ASN A 109 -7.61 -4.06 6.75
N MET A 110 -8.58 -3.34 7.33
CA MET A 110 -9.61 -3.90 8.23
C MET A 110 -10.89 -4.24 7.49
N SER A 111 -10.79 -4.97 6.39
CA SER A 111 -11.92 -5.24 5.49
C SER A 111 -12.88 -6.34 5.95
N SER A 112 -12.57 -7.09 7.00
CA SER A 112 -13.43 -8.16 7.47
C SER A 112 -14.42 -7.69 8.54
N GLU A 113 -15.66 -8.17 8.46
CA GLU A 113 -16.70 -7.82 9.43
C GLU A 113 -16.35 -8.28 10.87
N LYS A 114 -15.62 -9.39 11.01
CA LYS A 114 -15.11 -9.87 12.29
C LYS A 114 -14.13 -8.88 12.92
N GLN A 115 -13.24 -8.32 12.14
CA GLN A 115 -12.27 -7.33 12.63
C GLN A 115 -12.96 -6.03 13.02
N THR A 116 -13.78 -5.46 12.14
CA THR A 116 -14.49 -4.20 12.40
C THR A 116 -15.46 -4.31 13.56
N ALA A 117 -16.06 -5.48 13.79
CA ALA A 117 -16.92 -5.73 14.95
C ALA A 117 -16.18 -5.56 16.29
N LEU A 118 -14.88 -5.85 16.34
CA LEU A 118 -14.08 -5.60 17.55
C LEU A 118 -13.89 -4.10 17.79
N TYR A 119 -13.64 -3.32 16.74
CA TYR A 119 -13.49 -1.88 16.85
C TYR A 119 -14.78 -1.17 17.28
N ARG A 120 -15.96 -1.71 16.91
CA ARG A 120 -17.25 -1.20 17.40
C ARG A 120 -17.45 -1.34 18.91
N LYS A 121 -16.69 -2.23 19.58
CA LYS A 121 -16.69 -2.37 21.04
C LYS A 121 -15.91 -1.26 21.77
N ILE A 122 -15.09 -0.50 21.06
CA ILE A 122 -14.36 0.64 21.64
C ILE A 122 -15.36 1.79 21.82
N LYS A 123 -15.57 2.22 23.06
CA LYS A 123 -16.37 3.40 23.35
C LYS A 123 -15.60 4.65 22.92
N ARG A 124 -16.17 5.45 22.04
CA ARG A 124 -15.53 6.63 21.46
C ARG A 124 -16.54 7.69 21.07
N LYS A 125 -16.09 8.95 21.03
CA LYS A 125 -16.90 10.07 20.58
C LYS A 125 -16.75 10.30 19.08
N TYR A 126 -15.54 10.07 18.53
CA TYR A 126 -15.24 10.36 17.14
C TYR A 126 -14.28 9.32 16.54
N THR A 127 -14.41 9.05 15.24
CA THR A 127 -13.52 8.12 14.53
C THR A 127 -12.91 8.81 13.31
N ILE A 128 -11.61 8.64 13.09
CA ILE A 128 -10.90 9.11 11.91
C ILE A 128 -10.30 7.91 11.19
N GLY A 129 -10.72 7.68 9.95
CA GLY A 129 -10.15 6.65 9.09
C GLY A 129 -9.18 7.28 8.08
N LEU A 130 -7.96 6.76 7.96
CA LEU A 130 -6.94 7.23 7.02
C LEU A 130 -6.64 6.17 5.99
N SER A 131 -6.58 6.56 4.72
CA SER A 131 -6.13 5.69 3.64
C SER A 131 -5.56 6.49 2.48
N ALA A 132 -4.59 5.91 1.77
CA ALA A 132 -4.20 6.38 0.44
C ALA A 132 -5.02 5.68 -0.66
N THR A 133 -5.60 4.52 -0.35
CA THR A 133 -6.35 3.67 -1.28
C THR A 133 -7.51 3.01 -0.52
N PRO A 134 -8.62 3.71 -0.31
CA PRO A 134 -9.70 3.25 0.58
C PRO A 134 -10.40 1.98 0.08
N ILE A 135 -10.33 1.71 -1.21
CA ILE A 135 -10.96 0.52 -1.81
C ILE A 135 -9.91 -0.37 -2.44
N ARG A 136 -9.62 -1.48 -1.78
CA ARG A 136 -8.85 -2.57 -2.36
C ARG A 136 -9.78 -3.62 -2.96
N LYS A 137 -9.55 -3.98 -4.22
CA LYS A 137 -10.01 -5.18 -4.95
C LYS A 137 -11.50 -5.53 -4.93
N LYS A 138 -12.29 -5.17 -3.92
CA LYS A 138 -13.74 -5.46 -3.83
C LYS A 138 -14.42 -4.40 -2.98
N GLY A 139 -15.09 -3.49 -3.60
CA GLY A 139 -15.83 -2.40 -2.94
C GLY A 139 -16.77 -2.84 -1.82
N GLN A 140 -17.22 -4.12 -1.83
CA GLN A 140 -18.00 -4.72 -0.74
C GLN A 140 -17.32 -4.67 0.64
N ASN A 141 -16.00 -4.48 0.68
CA ASN A 141 -15.25 -4.34 1.93
C ASN A 141 -15.42 -2.95 2.57
N PHE A 142 -16.03 -2.01 1.86
CA PHE A 142 -16.34 -0.69 2.38
C PHE A 142 -17.45 -0.73 3.46
N TYR A 143 -18.45 -1.60 3.28
CA TYR A 143 -19.56 -1.73 4.21
C TYR A 143 -19.17 -1.91 5.68
N PRO A 144 -18.31 -2.87 6.07
CA PRO A 144 -17.95 -3.03 7.48
C PRO A 144 -17.16 -1.83 8.02
N LEU A 145 -16.44 -1.10 7.19
CA LEU A 145 -15.69 0.09 7.57
C LEU A 145 -16.62 1.28 7.78
N GLU A 146 -17.51 1.53 6.83
CA GLU A 146 -18.56 2.54 6.93
C GLU A 146 -19.39 2.34 8.20
N LYS A 147 -19.83 1.09 8.45
CA LYS A 147 -20.56 0.72 9.68
C LYS A 147 -19.73 0.94 10.95
N THR A 148 -18.42 0.87 10.88
CA THR A 148 -17.55 1.13 12.04
C THR A 148 -17.51 2.61 12.38
N ILE A 149 -17.54 3.49 11.40
CA ILE A 149 -17.50 4.95 11.59
C ILE A 149 -18.90 5.52 11.85
N PHE A 150 -19.87 5.17 11.02
CA PHE A 150 -21.22 5.77 11.02
C PHE A 150 -22.26 4.99 11.85
N GLY A 151 -21.92 3.79 12.30
CA GLY A 151 -22.78 3.02 13.21
C GLY A 151 -24.15 2.70 12.62
N PHE A 152 -25.19 3.32 13.17
CA PHE A 152 -26.58 3.06 12.80
C PHE A 152 -27.06 3.76 11.53
N ALA A 153 -26.27 4.68 10.97
CA ALA A 153 -26.66 5.43 9.77
C ALA A 153 -26.67 4.60 8.47
N ILE A 154 -26.15 3.38 8.52
CA ILE A 154 -26.11 2.48 7.37
C ILE A 154 -26.96 1.23 7.60
N PRO A 155 -27.43 0.55 6.52
CA PRO A 155 -28.21 -0.66 6.65
C PRO A 155 -27.53 -1.72 7.52
N ASN A 156 -28.29 -2.35 8.41
CA ASN A 156 -27.76 -3.41 9.27
C ASN A 156 -27.38 -4.68 8.49
N ASN A 157 -28.00 -4.87 7.32
CA ASN A 157 -27.77 -6.01 6.46
C ASN A 157 -26.80 -5.63 5.32
N LYS A 158 -25.67 -6.34 5.26
CA LYS A 158 -24.69 -6.16 4.19
C LYS A 158 -25.26 -6.37 2.80
N PHE A 159 -26.15 -7.32 2.63
CA PHE A 159 -26.76 -7.63 1.35
C PHE A 159 -27.66 -6.50 0.82
N ASP A 160 -28.41 -5.86 1.70
CA ASP A 160 -29.23 -4.70 1.35
C ASP A 160 -28.36 -3.52 0.94
N TRP A 161 -27.27 -3.27 1.67
CA TRP A 161 -26.27 -2.27 1.30
C TRP A 161 -25.66 -2.58 -0.07
N GLN A 162 -25.28 -3.86 -0.31
CA GLN A 162 -24.73 -4.30 -1.58
C GLN A 162 -25.71 -4.11 -2.74
N LYS A 163 -26.99 -4.42 -2.55
CA LYS A 163 -28.04 -4.17 -3.57
C LYS A 163 -28.23 -2.70 -3.88
N THR A 164 -28.11 -1.86 -2.88
CA THR A 164 -28.26 -0.41 -3.04
C THR A 164 -27.11 0.20 -3.85
N HIS A 165 -25.88 -0.16 -3.53
CA HIS A 165 -24.70 0.50 -4.07
C HIS A 165 -23.93 -0.33 -5.11
N GLY A 166 -24.20 -1.63 -5.21
CA GLY A 166 -23.43 -2.57 -6.01
C GLY A 166 -24.10 -2.99 -7.31
N LYS A 167 -23.26 -3.38 -8.25
CA LYS A 167 -23.61 -4.21 -9.40
C LYS A 167 -23.56 -5.66 -8.95
N MET A 168 -24.73 -6.30 -8.91
CA MET A 168 -24.89 -7.70 -8.51
C MET A 168 -24.93 -8.58 -9.76
N VAL A 169 -24.22 -9.69 -9.75
CA VAL A 169 -24.20 -10.68 -10.83
C VAL A 169 -24.68 -12.02 -10.32
N TYR A 170 -25.27 -12.80 -11.21
CA TYR A 170 -25.75 -14.13 -10.87
C TYR A 170 -24.60 -15.07 -10.49
N ASP A 171 -24.74 -15.75 -9.36
CA ASP A 171 -23.83 -16.79 -8.92
C ASP A 171 -24.60 -17.95 -8.28
N PRO A 172 -24.69 -19.11 -8.95
CA PRO A 172 -25.49 -20.24 -8.51
C PRO A 172 -24.99 -20.88 -7.20
N PHE A 173 -23.75 -20.56 -6.81
CA PHE A 173 -23.11 -21.12 -5.60
C PHE A 173 -23.35 -20.30 -4.34
N THR A 174 -23.98 -19.12 -4.46
CA THR A 174 -24.36 -18.32 -3.28
C THR A 174 -25.79 -18.61 -2.88
N PHE A 175 -26.09 -18.46 -1.58
CA PHE A 175 -27.47 -18.64 -1.08
C PHE A 175 -28.48 -17.69 -1.74
N SER A 176 -28.06 -16.45 -1.97
CA SER A 176 -28.87 -15.42 -2.65
C SER A 176 -28.90 -15.58 -4.17
N LYS A 177 -28.10 -16.50 -4.75
CA LYS A 177 -27.84 -16.64 -6.19
C LYS A 177 -27.33 -15.35 -6.86
N GLU A 178 -26.86 -14.41 -6.06
CA GLU A 178 -26.27 -13.15 -6.48
C GLU A 178 -24.99 -12.89 -5.70
N LYS A 179 -24.00 -12.33 -6.35
CA LYS A 179 -22.79 -11.84 -5.68
C LYS A 179 -22.48 -10.44 -6.13
N TRP A 180 -21.78 -9.72 -5.26
CA TRP A 180 -21.22 -8.42 -5.57
C TRP A 180 -20.13 -8.56 -6.64
N GLU A 181 -20.21 -7.77 -7.71
CA GLU A 181 -19.18 -7.61 -8.72
C GLU A 181 -18.37 -6.35 -8.45
N ASP A 182 -19.02 -5.20 -8.39
CA ASP A 182 -18.39 -3.90 -8.16
C ASP A 182 -19.43 -2.87 -7.69
N PHE A 183 -19.04 -1.62 -7.44
CA PHE A 183 -19.97 -0.51 -7.30
C PHE A 183 -20.71 -0.24 -8.64
N ARG A 184 -21.95 0.21 -8.54
CA ARG A 184 -22.66 0.72 -9.73
C ARG A 184 -22.03 2.00 -10.24
N ASP A 185 -21.72 2.90 -9.31
CA ASP A 185 -21.05 4.16 -9.52
C ASP A 185 -20.30 4.52 -8.25
N TYR A 186 -18.99 4.21 -8.26
CA TYR A 186 -18.12 4.44 -7.12
C TYR A 186 -17.94 5.92 -6.83
N GLU A 187 -17.72 6.74 -7.86
CA GLU A 187 -17.48 8.17 -7.70
C GLU A 187 -18.71 8.86 -7.12
N SER A 188 -19.89 8.56 -7.66
CA SER A 188 -21.13 9.08 -7.10
C SER A 188 -21.36 8.63 -5.65
N TYR A 189 -21.03 7.36 -5.34
CA TYR A 189 -21.14 6.87 -3.96
C TYR A 189 -20.25 7.64 -3.00
N ILE A 190 -18.96 7.80 -3.31
CA ILE A 190 -17.99 8.50 -2.45
C ILE A 190 -18.35 9.98 -2.31
N ASN A 191 -18.71 10.65 -3.41
CA ASN A 191 -19.03 12.07 -3.41
C ASN A 191 -20.30 12.39 -2.60
N ASN A 192 -21.19 11.42 -2.45
CA ASN A 192 -22.40 11.55 -1.62
C ASN A 192 -22.18 11.14 -0.16
N LEU A 193 -21.00 10.64 0.23
CA LEU A 193 -20.69 10.36 1.63
C LEU A 193 -20.30 11.66 2.34
N PRO A 194 -21.12 12.16 3.30
CA PRO A 194 -20.89 13.46 3.93
C PRO A 194 -19.55 13.50 4.68
N ASN A 195 -19.12 12.37 5.20
CA ASN A 195 -17.95 12.24 6.06
C ASN A 195 -16.71 11.71 5.29
N PHE A 196 -16.74 11.74 3.97
CA PHE A 196 -15.61 11.36 3.16
C PHE A 196 -14.90 12.60 2.62
N PHE A 197 -13.64 12.76 2.94
CA PHE A 197 -12.80 13.84 2.46
C PHE A 197 -11.71 13.28 1.55
N ARG A 198 -11.75 13.63 0.28
CA ARG A 198 -10.76 13.27 -0.72
C ARG A 198 -9.89 14.46 -1.07
N TRP A 199 -8.60 14.29 -0.98
CA TRP A 199 -7.63 15.35 -1.27
C TRP A 199 -7.52 15.68 -2.78
N GLU A 200 -7.87 14.76 -3.68
CA GLU A 200 -7.75 14.94 -5.14
C GLU A 200 -8.44 16.20 -5.68
N GLU A 201 -9.43 16.73 -4.99
CA GLU A 201 -10.12 17.98 -5.37
C GLU A 201 -9.21 19.23 -5.34
N ILE A 202 -8.01 19.11 -4.75
CA ILE A 202 -7.09 20.25 -4.52
C ILE A 202 -5.72 19.98 -5.17
N GLU A 203 -5.56 18.84 -5.84
CA GLU A 203 -4.28 18.27 -6.26
C GLU A 203 -3.51 19.13 -7.26
N GLU A 204 -4.16 19.77 -8.24
CA GLU A 204 -3.51 20.54 -9.29
C GLU A 204 -2.75 21.76 -8.77
N ILE A 205 -3.22 22.36 -7.70
CA ILE A 205 -2.64 23.60 -7.15
C ILE A 205 -1.45 23.28 -6.23
N GLU A 206 -1.50 22.14 -5.52
CA GLU A 206 -0.46 21.76 -4.57
C GLU A 206 0.71 21.00 -5.22
N ASN A 207 0.49 20.27 -6.30
CA ASN A 207 1.55 19.53 -7.02
C ASN A 207 2.64 20.45 -7.59
N ALA A 208 2.27 21.65 -8.05
CA ALA A 208 3.22 22.62 -8.56
C ALA A 208 4.18 23.19 -7.50
N VAL A 209 3.76 23.17 -6.23
CA VAL A 209 4.52 23.75 -5.10
C VAL A 209 5.34 22.70 -4.35
N GLU A 210 4.94 21.42 -4.40
CA GLU A 210 5.48 20.38 -3.52
C GLU A 210 6.72 19.65 -4.05
N ASN A 211 6.94 19.63 -5.37
CA ASN A 211 8.11 18.96 -5.96
C ASN A 211 9.39 19.82 -5.92
N ASN A 212 9.36 20.98 -5.28
CA ASN A 212 10.53 21.89 -5.16
C ASN A 212 11.26 22.14 -6.49
N GLY A 213 10.58 21.97 -7.64
CA GLY A 213 11.17 22.08 -8.97
C GLY A 213 11.93 20.84 -9.46
N PHE A 214 11.94 19.74 -8.73
CA PHE A 214 12.54 18.48 -9.17
C PHE A 214 11.62 17.68 -10.07
N GLU A 215 12.21 17.00 -11.07
CA GLU A 215 11.48 16.20 -12.04
C GLU A 215 11.51 14.70 -11.70
N ILE A 216 10.41 14.01 -12.01
CA ILE A 216 10.33 12.56 -11.97
C ILE A 216 10.16 12.09 -13.42
N LYS A 217 11.14 11.32 -13.91
CA LYS A 217 11.15 10.82 -15.28
C LYS A 217 10.95 9.33 -15.31
N PHE A 218 9.97 8.87 -16.07
CA PHE A 218 9.68 7.45 -16.27
C PHE A 218 10.30 6.97 -17.59
N TYR A 219 11.02 5.84 -17.52
CA TYR A 219 11.67 5.18 -18.64
C TYR A 219 11.15 3.76 -18.77
N PRO A 220 10.09 3.51 -19.56
CA PRO A 220 9.66 2.17 -19.87
C PRO A 220 10.68 1.48 -20.77
N VAL A 221 11.16 0.31 -20.38
CA VAL A 221 12.16 -0.48 -21.10
C VAL A 221 11.57 -1.82 -21.47
N ASN A 222 11.34 -2.05 -22.75
CA ASN A 222 10.92 -3.34 -23.26
C ASN A 222 12.13 -4.30 -23.28
N ILE A 223 11.96 -5.49 -22.74
CA ILE A 223 13.00 -6.48 -22.63
C ILE A 223 12.48 -7.86 -23.09
N GLU A 224 13.38 -8.67 -23.65
CA GLU A 224 13.02 -10.04 -24.01
C GLU A 224 12.88 -10.90 -22.75
N THR A 225 11.96 -11.85 -22.80
CA THR A 225 11.81 -12.84 -21.72
C THR A 225 13.07 -13.70 -21.59
N GLY A 226 13.36 -14.13 -20.38
CA GLY A 226 14.52 -14.97 -20.09
C GLY A 226 14.48 -16.35 -20.74
N ASN A 227 13.27 -16.89 -20.96
CA ASN A 227 13.09 -18.18 -21.64
C ASN A 227 11.76 -18.21 -22.42
N PRO A 228 11.74 -17.70 -23.66
CA PRO A 228 10.52 -17.60 -24.46
C PRO A 228 9.87 -18.94 -24.78
N GLU A 229 10.69 -19.96 -25.05
CA GLU A 229 10.21 -21.31 -25.40
C GLU A 229 9.46 -21.97 -24.23
N GLN A 230 10.05 -21.93 -23.04
CA GLN A 230 9.41 -22.47 -21.83
C GLN A 230 8.17 -21.64 -21.42
N LEU A 231 8.22 -20.34 -21.60
CA LEU A 231 7.10 -19.46 -21.30
C LEU A 231 5.90 -19.76 -22.20
N GLU A 232 6.12 -19.94 -23.51
CA GLU A 232 5.06 -20.30 -24.45
C GLU A 232 4.47 -21.67 -24.14
N LYS A 233 5.32 -22.65 -23.86
CA LYS A 233 4.90 -23.99 -23.45
C LYS A 233 4.10 -23.95 -22.14
N PHE A 234 4.54 -23.16 -21.18
CA PHE A 234 3.85 -23.00 -19.91
C PHE A 234 2.48 -22.34 -20.08
N ARG A 235 2.37 -21.29 -20.89
CA ARG A 235 1.10 -20.63 -21.17
C ARG A 235 0.07 -21.56 -21.84
N LYS A 236 0.52 -22.44 -22.74
CA LYS A 236 -0.34 -23.41 -23.42
C LYS A 236 -0.76 -24.59 -22.54
N LEU A 237 0.14 -25.14 -21.77
CA LEU A 237 -0.01 -26.43 -21.11
C LEU A 237 -0.05 -26.36 -19.58
N ASN A 238 0.23 -25.20 -18.98
CA ASN A 238 0.52 -25.04 -17.54
C ASN A 238 1.64 -25.96 -17.04
N LEU A 239 2.55 -26.33 -17.93
CA LEU A 239 3.58 -27.31 -17.70
C LEU A 239 4.96 -26.72 -18.01
N VAL A 240 5.89 -26.86 -17.09
CA VAL A 240 7.30 -26.58 -17.33
C VAL A 240 8.06 -27.88 -17.27
N THR A 241 8.90 -28.13 -18.27
CA THR A 241 9.77 -29.29 -18.34
C THR A 241 11.20 -28.79 -18.25
N ILE A 242 11.98 -29.35 -17.32
CA ILE A 242 13.40 -29.13 -17.19
C ILE A 242 14.08 -30.51 -17.15
N ASP A 243 14.99 -30.73 -18.06
CA ASP A 243 15.57 -32.05 -18.33
C ASP A 243 14.44 -33.08 -18.58
N ASN A 244 14.28 -34.06 -17.73
CA ASN A 244 13.23 -35.09 -17.84
C ASN A 244 12.08 -34.88 -16.83
N ASP A 245 12.16 -33.83 -16.02
CA ASP A 245 11.17 -33.55 -15.00
C ASP A 245 10.18 -32.49 -15.46
N SER A 246 8.92 -32.67 -15.08
CA SER A 246 7.83 -31.76 -15.44
C SER A 246 7.08 -31.29 -14.21
N VAL A 247 6.86 -29.96 -14.09
CA VAL A 247 6.07 -29.35 -13.03
C VAL A 247 4.83 -28.70 -13.61
N MET A 248 3.68 -29.04 -13.05
CA MET A 248 2.41 -28.44 -13.43
C MET A 248 1.96 -27.41 -12.38
N ALA A 249 1.69 -26.18 -12.80
CA ALA A 249 1.09 -25.18 -11.94
C ALA A 249 -0.42 -25.43 -11.80
N LYS A 250 -0.82 -26.01 -10.68
CA LYS A 250 -2.23 -26.37 -10.40
C LYS A 250 -3.10 -25.22 -9.93
N GLN A 251 -2.52 -24.08 -9.56
CA GLN A 251 -3.25 -22.94 -9.00
C GLN A 251 -2.85 -21.63 -9.69
N SER A 252 -3.79 -20.70 -9.84
CA SER A 252 -3.57 -19.39 -10.46
C SER A 252 -2.42 -18.58 -9.85
N PHE A 253 -2.24 -18.65 -8.54
CA PHE A 253 -1.13 -17.99 -7.85
C PHE A 253 0.25 -18.54 -8.24
N GLY A 254 0.38 -19.86 -8.35
CA GLY A 254 1.60 -20.51 -8.81
C GLY A 254 1.94 -20.15 -10.26
N ARG A 255 0.93 -19.98 -11.10
CA ARG A 255 1.09 -19.62 -12.50
C ARG A 255 1.76 -18.26 -12.68
N LEU A 256 1.24 -17.22 -12.05
CA LEU A 256 1.80 -15.85 -12.14
C LEU A 256 3.24 -15.78 -11.61
N THR A 257 3.52 -16.48 -10.52
CA THR A 257 4.87 -16.55 -9.96
C THR A 257 5.84 -17.24 -10.92
N PHE A 258 5.37 -18.25 -11.60
CA PHE A 258 6.16 -19.02 -12.55
C PHE A 258 6.48 -18.24 -13.82
N GLU A 259 5.48 -17.56 -14.41
CA GLU A 259 5.69 -16.68 -15.54
C GLU A 259 6.72 -15.59 -15.22
N ARG A 260 6.63 -15.02 -14.03
CA ARG A 260 7.61 -14.04 -13.55
C ARG A 260 9.02 -14.61 -13.48
N TYR A 261 9.20 -15.82 -12.97
CA TYR A 261 10.51 -16.46 -12.93
C TYR A 261 11.07 -16.73 -14.32
N LEU A 262 10.25 -17.25 -15.24
CA LEU A 262 10.67 -17.47 -16.63
C LEU A 262 11.04 -16.17 -17.32
N ASN A 263 10.28 -15.09 -17.10
CA ASN A 263 10.59 -13.78 -17.67
C ASN A 263 11.91 -13.23 -17.14
N GLN A 264 12.11 -13.26 -15.82
CA GLN A 264 13.20 -12.56 -15.16
C GLN A 264 14.50 -13.38 -15.09
N THR A 265 14.41 -14.68 -14.82
CA THR A 265 15.58 -15.54 -14.59
C THR A 265 15.75 -16.66 -15.62
N GLY A 266 14.79 -16.85 -16.52
CA GLY A 266 14.84 -17.82 -17.60
C GLY A 266 14.62 -19.27 -17.18
N VAL A 267 14.88 -19.63 -15.94
CA VAL A 267 14.66 -20.96 -15.40
C VAL A 267 14.24 -20.86 -13.95
N ALA A 268 13.39 -21.73 -13.55
CA ALA A 268 12.84 -21.71 -12.22
C ALA A 268 12.71 -23.12 -11.67
N ILE A 269 13.76 -23.86 -11.37
CA ILE A 269 13.48 -25.06 -10.60
C ILE A 269 14.66 -25.45 -9.71
N ASP A 270 14.36 -25.46 -8.43
CA ASP A 270 14.93 -26.37 -7.47
C ASP A 270 13.78 -27.34 -7.10
N PHE A 271 13.81 -28.52 -7.68
CA PHE A 271 12.78 -29.53 -7.43
C PHE A 271 12.87 -30.04 -5.99
N PRO A 272 11.81 -30.18 -5.19
CA PRO A 272 10.38 -29.92 -5.52
C PRO A 272 9.92 -28.47 -5.29
N LYS A 273 10.80 -27.55 -5.00
CA LYS A 273 10.49 -26.14 -4.71
C LYS A 273 10.86 -25.27 -5.89
N LEU A 274 9.86 -24.62 -6.49
CA LEU A 274 10.08 -23.65 -7.55
C LEU A 274 10.89 -22.46 -7.02
N LYS A 275 12.16 -22.35 -7.42
CA LYS A 275 13.02 -21.21 -7.11
C LYS A 275 13.63 -20.66 -8.39
N PRO A 276 13.80 -19.34 -8.50
CA PRO A 276 14.54 -18.75 -9.61
C PRO A 276 16.01 -19.11 -9.52
N VAL A 277 16.65 -19.25 -10.68
CA VAL A 277 18.06 -19.57 -10.79
C VAL A 277 18.84 -18.35 -11.25
N ASN A 278 20.07 -18.18 -10.77
CA ASN A 278 20.97 -17.14 -11.23
C ASN A 278 21.50 -17.49 -12.63
N ALA A 279 20.89 -16.91 -13.67
CA ALA A 279 21.24 -17.16 -15.07
C ALA A 279 21.47 -15.82 -15.81
N ASP A 280 22.20 -15.87 -16.93
CA ASP A 280 22.47 -14.74 -17.81
C ASP A 280 21.27 -14.49 -18.73
N THR A 281 20.20 -13.94 -18.16
CA THR A 281 19.03 -13.54 -18.92
C THR A 281 19.15 -12.09 -19.39
N PRO A 282 18.36 -11.65 -20.38
CA PRO A 282 18.35 -10.25 -20.82
C PRO A 282 18.15 -9.25 -19.67
N LEU A 283 17.28 -9.57 -18.71
CA LEU A 283 17.07 -8.74 -17.53
C LEU A 283 18.31 -8.69 -16.63
N MET A 284 18.87 -9.87 -16.28
CA MET A 284 20.03 -9.92 -15.36
C MET A 284 21.26 -9.24 -15.96
N LEU A 285 21.54 -9.43 -17.25
CA LEU A 285 22.62 -8.72 -17.94
C LEU A 285 22.39 -7.20 -17.99
N LYS A 286 21.14 -6.76 -18.14
CA LYS A 286 20.79 -5.34 -18.10
C LYS A 286 20.99 -4.77 -16.69
N LEU A 287 20.60 -5.51 -15.66
CA LEU A 287 20.81 -5.11 -14.26
C LEU A 287 22.29 -5.03 -13.92
N ASP A 288 23.12 -6.01 -14.34
CA ASP A 288 24.58 -5.97 -14.17
C ASP A 288 25.16 -4.67 -14.73
N GLY A 289 24.71 -4.28 -15.93
CA GLY A 289 25.14 -3.03 -16.56
C GLY A 289 24.68 -1.77 -15.83
N LEU A 290 23.50 -1.78 -15.24
CA LEU A 290 22.98 -0.65 -14.44
C LEU A 290 23.71 -0.54 -13.10
N ILE A 291 23.85 -1.66 -12.38
CA ILE A 291 24.53 -1.71 -11.07
C ILE A 291 25.99 -1.26 -11.20
N LYS A 292 26.71 -1.81 -12.19
CA LYS A 292 28.13 -1.47 -12.44
C LYS A 292 28.34 0.02 -12.77
N ARG A 293 27.36 0.66 -13.38
CA ARG A 293 27.46 2.05 -13.84
C ARG A 293 26.63 3.03 -13.03
N ALA A 294 26.03 2.57 -11.88
CA ALA A 294 25.18 3.41 -11.06
C ALA A 294 25.90 4.72 -10.68
N PRO A 295 25.51 5.88 -11.22
CA PRO A 295 26.15 7.16 -10.91
C PRO A 295 25.70 7.71 -9.55
N HIS A 296 24.54 7.27 -9.08
CA HIS A 296 23.86 7.75 -7.89
C HIS A 296 23.24 6.58 -7.12
N ASP A 297 22.67 6.88 -5.96
CA ASP A 297 21.94 5.90 -5.16
C ASP A 297 20.78 5.30 -5.96
N MET A 298 20.76 3.97 -6.03
CA MET A 298 19.82 3.17 -6.83
C MET A 298 19.04 2.20 -5.95
N LEU A 299 17.73 2.14 -6.15
CA LEU A 299 16.84 1.18 -5.54
C LEU A 299 16.26 0.25 -6.62
N ILE A 300 16.50 -1.05 -6.49
CA ILE A 300 15.94 -2.09 -7.37
C ILE A 300 14.78 -2.75 -6.63
N VAL A 301 13.61 -2.82 -7.26
CA VAL A 301 12.37 -3.28 -6.62
C VAL A 301 11.78 -4.46 -7.38
N SER A 302 11.51 -5.55 -6.66
CA SER A 302 10.75 -6.70 -7.17
C SER A 302 9.62 -7.10 -6.22
N LYS A 303 8.55 -7.67 -6.76
CA LYS A 303 7.48 -8.33 -5.98
C LYS A 303 7.94 -9.66 -5.37
N SER A 304 8.97 -10.27 -5.92
CA SER A 304 9.46 -11.60 -5.53
C SER A 304 10.70 -11.54 -4.64
N LYS A 305 10.55 -12.03 -3.40
CA LYS A 305 11.68 -12.18 -2.48
C LYS A 305 12.77 -13.11 -3.06
N GLN A 306 12.39 -14.13 -3.81
CA GLN A 306 13.34 -15.06 -4.43
C GLN A 306 14.17 -14.35 -5.50
N ILE A 307 13.56 -13.50 -6.34
CA ILE A 307 14.29 -12.67 -7.32
C ILE A 307 15.24 -11.70 -6.61
N VAL A 308 14.80 -11.06 -5.53
CA VAL A 308 15.65 -10.19 -4.72
C VAL A 308 16.87 -10.95 -4.19
N ASN A 309 16.69 -12.19 -3.73
CA ASN A 309 17.80 -13.02 -3.27
C ASN A 309 18.76 -13.40 -4.42
N VAL A 310 18.25 -13.77 -5.60
CA VAL A 310 19.08 -14.07 -6.79
C VAL A 310 19.92 -12.85 -7.19
N ILE A 311 19.34 -11.65 -7.20
CA ILE A 311 20.08 -10.42 -7.49
C ILE A 311 21.17 -10.18 -6.44
N LYS A 312 20.86 -10.39 -5.15
CA LYS A 312 21.84 -10.25 -4.06
C LYS A 312 22.96 -11.30 -4.14
N GLU A 313 22.66 -12.54 -4.51
CA GLU A 313 23.65 -13.60 -4.74
C GLU A 313 24.56 -13.27 -5.92
N ARG A 314 24.02 -12.66 -6.99
CA ARG A 314 24.77 -12.22 -8.16
C ARG A 314 25.66 -11.00 -7.88
N HIS A 315 25.19 -10.12 -6.98
CA HIS A 315 25.84 -8.87 -6.57
C HIS A 315 26.00 -8.83 -5.05
N PRO A 316 26.99 -9.53 -4.48
CA PRO A 316 27.17 -9.56 -3.01
C PRO A 316 27.44 -8.19 -2.36
N GLU A 317 27.92 -7.23 -3.15
CA GLU A 317 28.25 -5.86 -2.71
C GLU A 317 27.04 -4.97 -2.47
N ILE A 318 25.89 -5.24 -3.08
CA ILE A 318 24.70 -4.39 -2.93
C ILE A 318 24.00 -4.64 -1.60
N GLY A 319 23.16 -3.68 -1.15
CA GLY A 319 22.29 -3.87 0.01
C GLY A 319 21.06 -4.72 -0.33
N ILE A 320 20.43 -5.33 0.69
CA ILE A 320 19.19 -6.08 0.56
C ILE A 320 18.16 -5.67 1.60
N TRP A 321 16.89 -5.56 1.16
CA TRP A 321 15.77 -5.24 2.03
C TRP A 321 14.54 -6.09 1.73
N THR A 322 14.29 -7.04 2.61
CA THR A 322 13.09 -7.91 2.58
C THR A 322 12.42 -7.89 3.95
N GLY A 323 11.26 -8.54 4.08
CA GLY A 323 10.52 -8.59 5.34
C GLY A 323 11.27 -9.24 6.51
N ASP A 324 12.29 -10.04 6.23
CA ASP A 324 13.06 -10.78 7.21
C ASP A 324 14.58 -10.53 7.12
N ARG A 325 15.04 -9.69 6.17
CA ARG A 325 16.45 -9.41 5.97
C ARG A 325 16.67 -7.94 5.61
N GLN A 326 17.55 -7.27 6.36
CA GLN A 326 17.96 -5.88 6.13
C GLN A 326 19.47 -5.79 6.32
N GLU A 327 20.20 -5.65 5.21
CA GLU A 327 21.66 -5.60 5.23
C GLU A 327 22.15 -4.58 4.20
N GLY A 328 23.14 -3.78 4.57
CA GLY A 328 23.79 -2.83 3.65
C GLY A 328 22.83 -1.77 3.10
N LEU A 329 21.89 -1.28 3.89
CA LEU A 329 20.94 -0.25 3.43
C LEU A 329 21.60 1.07 3.10
N ASP A 330 22.82 1.30 3.59
CA ASP A 330 23.64 2.49 3.28
C ASP A 330 24.44 2.33 1.99
N ASN A 331 24.44 1.14 1.38
CA ASN A 331 25.09 0.92 0.10
C ASN A 331 24.46 1.77 -0.99
N GLN A 332 25.25 2.13 -2.00
CA GLN A 332 24.80 2.91 -3.15
C GLN A 332 23.67 2.21 -3.92
N VAL A 333 23.72 0.90 -4.03
CA VAL A 333 22.67 0.10 -4.65
C VAL A 333 22.03 -0.81 -3.61
N VAL A 334 20.70 -0.79 -3.54
CA VAL A 334 19.90 -1.65 -2.66
C VAL A 334 18.84 -2.37 -3.49
N VAL A 335 18.70 -3.67 -3.29
CA VAL A 335 17.56 -4.44 -3.84
C VAL A 335 16.53 -4.72 -2.75
N ALA A 336 15.25 -4.49 -3.06
CA ALA A 336 14.17 -4.60 -2.09
C ALA A 336 12.93 -5.30 -2.64
N THR A 337 12.12 -5.87 -1.75
CA THR A 337 10.76 -6.29 -2.13
C THR A 337 9.79 -5.13 -2.07
N SER A 338 8.88 -5.03 -3.04
CA SER A 338 7.83 -4.00 -3.07
C SER A 338 6.98 -4.00 -1.79
N GLN A 339 6.81 -5.15 -1.16
CA GLN A 339 6.02 -5.31 0.07
C GLN A 339 6.61 -4.54 1.26
N VAL A 340 7.94 -4.50 1.44
CA VAL A 340 8.55 -3.76 2.56
C VAL A 340 8.56 -2.26 2.28
N LEU A 341 8.71 -1.86 1.03
CA LEU A 341 8.72 -0.46 0.62
C LEU A 341 7.31 0.16 0.63
N GLY A 342 6.30 -0.62 0.27
CA GLY A 342 4.90 -0.16 0.21
C GLY A 342 4.33 0.24 1.56
N VAL A 343 5.02 -0.01 2.69
CA VAL A 343 4.45 0.23 4.02
C VAL A 343 5.47 0.79 5.00
N GLY A 344 5.23 2.03 5.42
CA GLY A 344 5.83 2.60 6.62
C GLY A 344 7.30 3.02 6.54
N VAL A 345 7.88 3.13 5.35
CA VAL A 345 9.24 3.63 5.17
C VAL A 345 9.17 5.05 4.66
N ASP A 346 9.65 6.00 5.45
CA ASP A 346 9.84 7.39 5.06
C ASP A 346 11.31 7.64 4.67
N GLY A 347 11.53 8.66 3.83
CA GLY A 347 12.88 9.12 3.49
C GLY A 347 13.49 8.48 2.25
N LEU A 348 12.83 7.51 1.61
CA LEU A 348 13.31 6.91 0.35
C LEU A 348 13.50 7.98 -0.74
N GLN A 349 12.60 8.94 -0.82
CA GLN A 349 12.62 10.08 -1.73
C GLN A 349 13.82 11.03 -1.50
N HIS A 350 14.50 10.94 -0.36
CA HIS A 350 15.67 11.76 -0.06
C HIS A 350 16.97 11.08 -0.45
N LYS A 351 16.95 9.74 -0.60
CA LYS A 351 18.14 8.95 -0.88
C LYS A 351 18.26 8.58 -2.36
N TYR A 352 17.23 7.94 -2.91
CA TYR A 352 17.36 7.27 -4.22
C TYR A 352 17.02 8.20 -5.38
N GLN A 353 17.97 8.35 -6.30
CA GLN A 353 17.81 9.11 -7.55
C GLN A 353 17.46 8.23 -8.75
N THR A 354 17.74 6.93 -8.64
CA THR A 354 17.36 5.94 -9.66
C THR A 354 16.59 4.81 -9.03
N ILE A 355 15.43 4.49 -9.59
CA ILE A 355 14.56 3.43 -9.15
C ILE A 355 14.33 2.49 -10.32
N VAL A 356 14.58 1.22 -10.10
CA VAL A 356 14.40 0.17 -11.11
C VAL A 356 13.27 -0.75 -10.66
N ILE A 357 12.20 -0.81 -11.41
CA ILE A 357 11.01 -1.62 -11.14
C ILE A 357 11.02 -2.83 -12.07
N LEU A 358 11.09 -4.03 -11.49
CA LEU A 358 11.13 -5.28 -12.23
C LEU A 358 9.75 -5.87 -12.54
N ASP A 359 8.74 -5.43 -11.81
CA ASP A 359 7.36 -5.89 -11.93
C ASP A 359 6.42 -4.69 -12.00
N PRO A 360 6.47 -3.86 -13.06
CA PRO A 360 5.52 -2.77 -13.24
C PRO A 360 4.10 -3.31 -13.35
N VAL A 361 3.13 -2.47 -13.11
CA VAL A 361 1.71 -2.87 -13.06
C VAL A 361 0.90 -1.93 -13.94
N ASP A 362 0.10 -2.50 -14.83
CA ASP A 362 -0.81 -1.74 -15.67
C ASP A 362 -1.88 -1.03 -14.85
N LYS A 363 -2.33 0.12 -15.36
CA LYS A 363 -3.35 0.96 -14.69
C LYS A 363 -4.66 0.23 -14.46
N ASP A 364 -5.02 -0.69 -15.32
CA ASP A 364 -6.25 -1.47 -15.24
C ASP A 364 -6.13 -2.71 -14.32
N SER A 365 -4.94 -2.94 -13.78
CA SER A 365 -4.70 -4.05 -12.87
C SER A 365 -5.26 -3.76 -11.47
N GLY A 366 -5.90 -4.75 -10.86
CA GLY A 366 -6.31 -4.67 -9.44
C GLY A 366 -5.15 -4.54 -8.43
N GLU A 367 -3.90 -4.54 -8.90
CA GLU A 367 -2.68 -4.31 -8.09
C GLU A 367 -2.12 -2.90 -8.26
N TYR A 368 -2.74 -2.07 -9.13
CA TYR A 368 -2.24 -0.75 -9.47
C TYR A 368 -2.19 0.20 -8.26
N ASP A 369 -3.14 0.10 -7.35
CA ASP A 369 -3.15 0.93 -6.14
C ASP A 369 -1.95 0.66 -5.23
N ASP A 370 -1.58 -0.62 -5.04
CA ASP A 370 -0.38 -0.99 -4.27
C ASP A 370 0.89 -0.50 -4.98
N TYR A 371 0.91 -0.54 -6.32
CA TYR A 371 1.99 -0.02 -7.13
C TYR A 371 2.10 1.52 -7.05
N ARG A 372 0.99 2.24 -7.15
CA ARG A 372 0.95 3.69 -6.93
C ARG A 372 1.47 4.06 -5.53
N GLN A 373 1.06 3.35 -4.49
CA GLN A 373 1.57 3.59 -3.13
C GLN A 373 3.10 3.43 -3.06
N LEU A 374 3.64 2.40 -3.71
CA LEU A 374 5.07 2.20 -3.81
C LEU A 374 5.74 3.40 -4.48
N LEU A 375 5.27 3.79 -5.67
CA LEU A 375 5.81 4.93 -6.41
C LEU A 375 5.78 6.21 -5.57
N TRP A 376 4.68 6.53 -4.90
CA TRP A 376 4.56 7.73 -4.07
C TRP A 376 5.53 7.78 -2.89
N ARG A 377 5.89 6.64 -2.32
CA ARG A 377 6.88 6.60 -1.23
C ARG A 377 8.29 6.92 -1.71
N ILE A 378 8.55 6.59 -2.95
CA ILE A 378 9.86 6.75 -3.58
C ILE A 378 9.96 8.11 -4.30
N THR A 379 8.83 8.61 -4.81
CA THR A 379 8.73 9.84 -5.58
C THR A 379 7.84 10.90 -4.92
N GLY A 380 7.56 10.75 -3.64
CA GLY A 380 6.61 11.59 -2.90
C GLY A 380 7.07 13.02 -2.66
N SER A 381 6.23 13.78 -1.97
CA SER A 381 6.52 15.17 -1.60
C SER A 381 7.84 15.29 -0.82
N ARG A 382 8.54 16.41 -0.99
CA ARG A 382 9.86 16.72 -0.42
C ARG A 382 11.03 16.07 -1.15
N GLN A 383 10.94 15.89 -2.47
CA GLN A 383 12.08 15.53 -3.28
C GLN A 383 13.23 16.53 -3.06
N GLN A 384 14.45 16.02 -3.04
CA GLN A 384 15.68 16.83 -2.91
C GLN A 384 16.52 16.79 -4.18
N HIS A 385 16.10 15.98 -5.17
CA HIS A 385 16.78 15.75 -6.44
C HIS A 385 15.81 15.18 -7.48
N ASP A 386 16.18 15.24 -8.74
CA ASP A 386 15.48 14.54 -9.82
C ASP A 386 15.51 13.04 -9.61
N VAL A 387 14.43 12.34 -10.02
CA VAL A 387 14.31 10.89 -9.89
C VAL A 387 14.03 10.25 -11.24
N ASN A 388 14.83 9.23 -11.58
CA ASN A 388 14.63 8.39 -12.76
C ASN A 388 13.99 7.07 -12.35
N VAL A 389 12.81 6.77 -12.87
CA VAL A 389 12.10 5.50 -12.67
C VAL A 389 12.23 4.67 -13.94
N ILE A 390 12.92 3.55 -13.86
CA ILE A 390 13.12 2.59 -14.95
C ILE A 390 12.18 1.41 -14.72
N GLU A 391 11.27 1.18 -15.66
CA GLU A 391 10.28 0.11 -15.59
C GLU A 391 10.56 -0.93 -16.67
N PHE A 392 10.74 -2.20 -16.28
CA PHE A 392 11.00 -3.29 -17.20
C PHE A 392 9.72 -4.03 -17.58
N TYR A 393 9.34 -3.94 -18.84
CA TYR A 393 8.22 -4.66 -19.45
C TYR A 393 8.73 -5.80 -20.31
N PHE A 394 8.17 -7.00 -20.14
CA PHE A 394 8.55 -8.15 -20.93
C PHE A 394 7.69 -8.22 -22.20
N LYS A 395 8.34 -8.44 -23.35
CA LYS A 395 7.63 -8.58 -24.62
C LYS A 395 6.70 -9.78 -24.60
N GLY A 396 5.44 -9.54 -24.99
CA GLY A 396 4.40 -10.56 -25.01
C GLY A 396 3.58 -10.71 -23.71
N GLU A 397 3.74 -9.76 -22.78
CA GLU A 397 2.78 -9.56 -21.67
C GLU A 397 1.60 -8.72 -22.10
#